data_a393600619a24472b4532062d8a849b1
#
_entry.id   a393600619a24472b4532062d8a849b1
#
_cell.length_a   1.000
_cell.length_b   1.000
_cell.length_c   1.000
_cell.angle_alpha   90.00
_cell.angle_beta   90.00
_cell.angle_gamma   90.00
#
_symmetry.space_group_name_H-M   'P 1'
#
loop_
_entity.id
_entity.type
_entity.pdbx_description
1 polymer ?
#
loop_
_entity_poly.entity_id
_entity_poly.type
_entity_poly.pdbx_seq_one_letter_code
_entity_poly.pdbx_strand_id
1 'polypeptide(L)'
;MKNRRYEKKRAMSVVLAAVLAAGLLAGCGGNKSETNKAREQAKDAEYVTTYGEKMFDNVTITVELFDRSNAPDGNTLTDNRWVEYVNQEMNKVGINVEFVGVPRADEVTKMQTMMSSGTAPDIVTTYTYAYAEDYWNQGGIWDLSDFIEGEGQAKNLKAYLGQDVLNVGKNADNNLYGIVAKRPTLAASKLFIRQDWLDKLGLEVPETPDELFEVLTRFVNDNPDQRKDVVGASFWTLFNPSNSVCYRNTMSAAFTKLGQNEKKRLIANGIEYYYDEGIRDYFRFINKCYDAGLMDKEYYTETKDSLTSDIVNGALGFCEYDISYNVRVTNNLVKTLKENNKDAEFVSIPSLKNINDGKQYSATYSPGGLIAFCPKTADAETVEACMTYLDWLCSKEGGYVIINGFEDEHYTLDSNGLPKVIDSEYNAKDKDWLCNDLFILGNSAYASTSDEFHETTASKNVGYENYVLNNYKNSLSGELLVPDSYSAPSESERKTDLDLVCSEWLVKCITCAPEEFDGMYDTFKKECENAGIEKIVEERTEHYNKIYGDSQS
;
A
#
# COMPACT_ATOMS: atom_id res chain seq x y z
N MET A 1 -30.31 -46.06 16.65
CA MET A 1 -30.73 -44.94 15.82
C MET A 1 -29.69 -43.78 15.73
N LYS A 2 -28.66 -43.71 16.57
CA LYS A 2 -27.59 -42.65 16.53
C LYS A 2 -26.53 -42.88 15.44
N ASN A 3 -26.20 -44.13 15.08
CA ASN A 3 -25.15 -44.41 14.10
C ASN A 3 -25.55 -44.14 12.61
N ARG A 4 -26.83 -44.25 12.27
CA ARG A 4 -27.28 -43.95 10.88
C ARG A 4 -27.27 -42.45 10.53
N ARG A 5 -27.27 -41.54 11.53
CA ARG A 5 -27.17 -40.10 11.27
C ARG A 5 -25.71 -39.62 11.08
N TYR A 6 -24.74 -40.34 11.63
CA TYR A 6 -23.33 -40.03 11.49
C TYR A 6 -22.77 -40.44 10.12
N GLU A 7 -23.22 -41.60 9.62
CA GLU A 7 -22.82 -42.04 8.26
C GLU A 7 -23.43 -41.19 7.13
N LYS A 8 -24.66 -40.70 7.32
CA LYS A 8 -25.24 -39.76 6.32
C LYS A 8 -24.54 -38.39 6.29
N LYS A 9 -24.01 -37.90 7.41
CA LYS A 9 -23.24 -36.65 7.43
C LYS A 9 -21.85 -36.84 6.81
N ARG A 10 -21.21 -38.00 7.00
CA ARG A 10 -19.92 -38.33 6.35
C ARG A 10 -20.09 -38.54 4.84
N ALA A 11 -21.13 -39.18 4.40
CA ALA A 11 -21.41 -39.36 2.97
C ALA A 11 -21.71 -38.03 2.27
N MET A 12 -22.40 -37.09 2.95
CA MET A 12 -22.70 -35.77 2.38
C MET A 12 -21.46 -34.85 2.37
N SER A 13 -20.56 -34.97 3.33
CA SER A 13 -19.29 -34.22 3.34
C SER A 13 -18.30 -34.73 2.29
N VAL A 14 -18.29 -36.04 2.02
CA VAL A 14 -17.44 -36.63 0.97
C VAL A 14 -17.97 -36.30 -0.42
N VAL A 15 -19.29 -36.23 -0.61
CA VAL A 15 -19.88 -35.84 -1.89
C VAL A 15 -19.66 -34.34 -2.17
N LEU A 16 -19.70 -33.48 -1.13
CA LEU A 16 -19.39 -32.04 -1.31
C LEU A 16 -17.90 -31.81 -1.64
N ALA A 17 -17.02 -32.57 -1.00
CA ALA A 17 -15.58 -32.51 -1.29
C ALA A 17 -15.23 -33.09 -2.68
N ALA A 18 -15.96 -34.11 -3.15
CA ALA A 18 -15.78 -34.67 -4.49
C ALA A 18 -16.31 -33.74 -5.61
N VAL A 19 -17.35 -32.95 -5.33
CA VAL A 19 -17.86 -31.95 -6.30
C VAL A 19 -16.94 -30.75 -6.38
N LEU A 20 -16.32 -30.34 -5.25
CA LEU A 20 -15.29 -29.29 -5.25
C LEU A 20 -14.00 -29.75 -5.94
N ALA A 21 -13.59 -31.01 -5.73
CA ALA A 21 -12.39 -31.56 -6.39
C ALA A 21 -12.62 -31.80 -7.91
N ALA A 22 -13.85 -32.09 -8.34
CA ALA A 22 -14.19 -32.23 -9.77
C ALA A 22 -14.28 -30.86 -10.46
N GLY A 23 -14.66 -29.80 -9.74
CA GLY A 23 -14.61 -28.41 -10.23
C GLY A 23 -13.18 -27.89 -10.42
N LEU A 24 -12.27 -28.25 -9.52
CA LEU A 24 -10.86 -27.88 -9.59
C LEU A 24 -10.08 -28.64 -10.69
N LEU A 25 -10.49 -29.87 -11.02
CA LEU A 25 -9.88 -30.66 -12.11
C LEU A 25 -10.41 -30.30 -13.50
N ALA A 26 -11.57 -29.63 -13.59
CA ALA A 26 -12.06 -29.10 -14.87
C ALA A 26 -11.48 -27.71 -15.21
N GLY A 27 -10.91 -27.01 -14.23
CA GLY A 27 -10.26 -25.69 -14.40
C GLY A 27 -8.77 -25.76 -14.79
N CYS A 28 -8.08 -26.89 -14.58
CA CYS A 28 -6.66 -27.05 -14.90
C CYS A 28 -6.35 -27.35 -16.37
N GLY A 29 -7.34 -27.24 -17.27
CA GLY A 29 -7.15 -27.31 -18.71
C GLY A 29 -7.52 -25.99 -19.39
N GLY A 30 -7.45 -24.87 -18.65
CA GLY A 30 -7.70 -23.51 -19.15
C GLY A 30 -6.62 -23.11 -20.15
N ASN A 31 -6.86 -23.41 -21.15
CA ASN A 31 -6.68 -23.24 -22.57
C ASN A 31 -5.87 -22.00 -22.93
N LYS A 32 -4.55 -22.22 -23.19
CA LYS A 32 -3.83 -21.33 -24.10
C LYS A 32 -4.66 -21.03 -25.38
N SER A 33 -5.59 -21.92 -25.78
CA SER A 33 -6.50 -21.74 -26.91
C SER A 33 -7.60 -20.70 -26.67
N GLU A 34 -8.10 -20.53 -25.42
CA GLU A 34 -9.14 -19.52 -25.11
C GLU A 34 -8.50 -18.16 -24.91
N THR A 35 -7.34 -18.10 -24.27
CA THR A 35 -6.54 -16.87 -24.17
C THR A 35 -6.12 -16.39 -25.56
N ASN A 36 -5.71 -17.30 -26.45
CA ASN A 36 -5.38 -16.95 -27.84
C ASN A 36 -6.63 -16.51 -28.63
N LYS A 37 -7.80 -17.12 -28.42
CA LYS A 37 -9.06 -16.65 -29.05
C LYS A 37 -9.46 -15.28 -28.57
N ALA A 38 -9.38 -15.01 -27.24
CA ALA A 38 -9.67 -13.72 -26.68
C ALA A 38 -8.69 -12.64 -27.19
N ARG A 39 -7.40 -13.01 -27.35
CA ARG A 39 -6.39 -12.13 -27.94
C ARG A 39 -6.62 -11.88 -29.43
N GLU A 40 -7.05 -12.89 -30.19
CA GLU A 40 -7.46 -12.73 -31.60
C GLU A 40 -8.70 -11.83 -31.71
N GLN A 41 -9.70 -12.00 -30.84
CA GLN A 41 -10.88 -11.12 -30.80
C GLN A 41 -10.51 -9.68 -30.44
N ALA A 42 -9.58 -9.48 -29.48
CA ALA A 42 -9.10 -8.16 -29.13
C ALA A 42 -8.33 -7.46 -30.28
N LYS A 43 -7.63 -8.22 -31.16
CA LYS A 43 -6.96 -7.69 -32.35
C LYS A 43 -7.92 -7.22 -33.44
N ASP A 44 -9.05 -7.89 -33.54
CA ASP A 44 -10.09 -7.53 -34.52
C ASP A 44 -11.01 -6.40 -34.03
N ALA A 45 -10.93 -6.04 -32.72
CA ALA A 45 -11.67 -4.94 -32.16
C ALA A 45 -11.12 -3.59 -32.64
N GLU A 46 -12.02 -2.68 -33.02
CA GLU A 46 -11.66 -1.31 -33.35
C GLU A 46 -11.37 -0.54 -32.06
N TYR A 47 -10.09 -0.53 -31.62
CA TYR A 47 -9.69 0.05 -30.35
C TYR A 47 -9.63 1.58 -30.40
N VAL A 48 -10.14 2.23 -29.38
CA VAL A 48 -10.05 3.69 -29.20
C VAL A 48 -8.68 4.07 -28.67
N THR A 49 -7.97 4.89 -29.42
CA THR A 49 -6.60 5.31 -29.08
C THR A 49 -6.55 6.55 -28.20
N THR A 50 -7.62 7.36 -28.26
CA THR A 50 -7.76 8.60 -27.48
C THR A 50 -9.23 8.76 -27.09
N TYR A 51 -9.50 9.27 -25.87
CA TYR A 51 -10.85 9.53 -25.39
C TYR A 51 -11.68 10.34 -26.40
N GLY A 52 -12.89 9.85 -26.71
CA GLY A 52 -13.85 10.48 -27.63
C GLY A 52 -13.68 10.16 -29.12
N GLU A 53 -12.69 9.36 -29.51
CA GLU A 53 -12.47 8.97 -30.91
C GLU A 53 -13.40 7.83 -31.37
N LYS A 54 -13.79 6.91 -30.48
CA LYS A 54 -14.71 5.80 -30.76
C LYS A 54 -16.02 5.94 -29.99
N MET A 55 -17.10 5.56 -30.63
CA MET A 55 -18.41 5.44 -30.00
C MET A 55 -18.75 3.98 -29.79
N PHE A 56 -19.08 3.62 -28.55
CA PHE A 56 -19.65 2.32 -28.19
C PHE A 56 -21.18 2.36 -28.33
N ASP A 57 -21.80 1.20 -28.54
CA ASP A 57 -23.27 1.10 -28.60
C ASP A 57 -23.85 0.79 -27.21
N ASN A 58 -23.72 1.78 -26.30
CA ASN A 58 -24.27 1.71 -24.95
C ASN A 58 -23.76 0.52 -24.12
N VAL A 59 -22.41 0.36 -24.09
CA VAL A 59 -21.74 -0.68 -23.32
C VAL A 59 -21.71 -0.30 -21.84
N THR A 60 -22.11 -1.20 -20.95
CA THR A 60 -21.97 -1.03 -19.51
C THR A 60 -20.74 -1.79 -19.03
N ILE A 61 -19.84 -1.10 -18.31
CA ILE A 61 -18.72 -1.71 -17.60
C ILE A 61 -18.94 -1.60 -16.10
N THR A 62 -18.49 -2.63 -15.38
CA THR A 62 -18.49 -2.65 -13.91
C THR A 62 -17.07 -2.46 -13.37
N VAL A 63 -16.91 -1.57 -12.39
CA VAL A 63 -15.60 -1.20 -11.84
C VAL A 63 -15.60 -1.36 -10.32
N GLU A 64 -14.61 -2.09 -9.80
CA GLU A 64 -14.40 -2.16 -8.36
C GLU A 64 -14.09 -0.80 -7.77
N LEU A 65 -14.73 -0.48 -6.64
CA LEU A 65 -14.53 0.75 -5.90
C LEU A 65 -14.43 0.45 -4.40
N PHE A 66 -13.35 0.90 -3.77
CA PHE A 66 -13.15 0.67 -2.34
C PHE A 66 -14.16 1.44 -1.49
N ASP A 67 -14.89 0.69 -0.67
CA ASP A 67 -15.76 1.25 0.37
C ASP A 67 -14.95 1.42 1.67
N ARG A 68 -14.82 2.67 2.13
CA ARG A 68 -14.16 3.03 3.38
C ARG A 68 -15.14 3.36 4.50
N SER A 69 -16.44 3.21 4.25
CA SER A 69 -17.53 3.54 5.19
C SER A 69 -17.45 4.99 5.71
N ASN A 70 -17.03 5.92 4.86
CA ASN A 70 -16.79 7.32 5.19
C ASN A 70 -17.60 8.31 4.33
N ALA A 71 -18.64 7.83 3.65
CA ALA A 71 -19.51 8.69 2.84
C ALA A 71 -20.19 9.74 3.72
N PRO A 72 -20.15 11.03 3.37
CA PRO A 72 -20.86 12.09 4.08
C PRO A 72 -22.37 11.94 3.98
N ASP A 73 -23.11 12.54 4.92
CA ASP A 73 -24.57 12.51 4.93
C ASP A 73 -25.16 12.96 3.58
N GLY A 74 -26.09 12.15 3.07
CA GLY A 74 -26.77 12.40 1.80
C GLY A 74 -26.05 11.84 0.56
N ASN A 75 -24.87 11.26 0.71
CA ASN A 75 -24.15 10.57 -0.35
C ASN A 75 -24.06 9.07 -0.07
N THR A 76 -23.93 8.29 -1.13
CA THR A 76 -23.52 6.89 -1.06
C THR A 76 -22.31 6.67 -1.96
N LEU A 77 -21.68 5.51 -1.87
CA LEU A 77 -20.52 5.17 -2.70
C LEU A 77 -20.83 5.27 -4.20
N THR A 78 -22.06 4.95 -4.60
CA THR A 78 -22.49 4.87 -6.01
C THR A 78 -23.50 5.94 -6.43
N ASP A 79 -23.99 6.74 -5.50
CA ASP A 79 -24.94 7.84 -5.75
C ASP A 79 -24.35 9.13 -5.17
N ASN A 80 -23.61 9.85 -5.99
CA ASN A 80 -22.93 11.09 -5.66
C ASN A 80 -22.50 11.84 -6.93
N ARG A 81 -22.16 13.11 -6.79
CA ARG A 81 -21.75 14.00 -7.87
C ARG A 81 -20.59 13.46 -8.74
N TRP A 82 -19.64 12.75 -8.13
CA TRP A 82 -18.43 12.32 -8.83
C TRP A 82 -18.67 11.08 -9.68
N VAL A 83 -19.52 10.17 -9.21
CA VAL A 83 -20.03 9.06 -10.04
C VAL A 83 -20.87 9.59 -11.20
N GLU A 84 -21.71 10.60 -10.97
CA GLU A 84 -22.44 11.28 -12.05
C GLU A 84 -21.49 11.93 -13.07
N TYR A 85 -20.42 12.60 -12.61
CA TYR A 85 -19.40 13.19 -13.49
C TYR A 85 -18.72 12.14 -14.37
N VAL A 86 -18.28 11.01 -13.78
CA VAL A 86 -17.70 9.89 -14.56
C VAL A 86 -18.67 9.43 -15.65
N ASN A 87 -19.93 9.23 -15.31
CA ASN A 87 -20.93 8.79 -16.28
C ASN A 87 -21.27 9.86 -17.33
N GLN A 88 -21.30 11.15 -16.96
CA GLN A 88 -21.47 12.24 -17.94
C GLN A 88 -20.36 12.26 -19.00
N GLU A 89 -19.12 11.99 -18.58
CA GLU A 89 -17.98 11.95 -19.49
C GLU A 89 -17.98 10.66 -20.33
N MET A 90 -18.16 9.51 -19.73
CA MET A 90 -18.13 8.21 -20.41
C MET A 90 -19.32 7.99 -21.35
N ASN A 91 -20.50 8.51 -21.01
CA ASN A 91 -21.68 8.46 -21.89
C ASN A 91 -21.46 9.24 -23.22
N LYS A 92 -20.50 10.19 -23.28
CA LYS A 92 -20.15 10.87 -24.53
C LYS A 92 -19.59 9.91 -25.57
N VAL A 93 -19.04 8.78 -25.13
CA VAL A 93 -18.51 7.72 -26.00
C VAL A 93 -19.34 6.42 -25.93
N GLY A 94 -20.52 6.47 -25.32
CA GLY A 94 -21.45 5.34 -25.25
C GLY A 94 -21.08 4.29 -24.21
N ILE A 95 -20.29 4.66 -23.19
CA ILE A 95 -19.95 3.78 -22.07
C ILE A 95 -20.73 4.23 -20.83
N ASN A 96 -21.39 3.29 -20.14
CA ASN A 96 -21.97 3.48 -18.83
C ASN A 96 -21.10 2.79 -17.78
N VAL A 97 -20.75 3.49 -16.69
CA VAL A 97 -19.87 2.96 -15.63
C VAL A 97 -20.69 2.68 -14.37
N GLU A 98 -20.74 1.43 -13.96
CA GLU A 98 -21.35 0.99 -12.71
C GLU A 98 -20.25 0.61 -11.70
N PHE A 99 -20.28 1.22 -10.50
CA PHE A 99 -19.31 0.92 -9.48
C PHE A 99 -19.80 -0.17 -8.51
N VAL A 100 -18.90 -1.12 -8.21
CA VAL A 100 -19.15 -2.22 -7.29
C VAL A 100 -18.36 -1.97 -6.02
N GLY A 101 -19.05 -1.66 -4.91
CA GLY A 101 -18.45 -1.38 -3.62
C GLY A 101 -17.80 -2.63 -3.00
N VAL A 102 -16.52 -2.52 -2.66
CA VAL A 102 -15.77 -3.56 -1.96
C VAL A 102 -15.18 -2.97 -0.68
N PRO A 103 -15.51 -3.53 0.51
CA PRO A 103 -14.95 -3.05 1.77
C PRO A 103 -13.41 -3.09 1.73
N ARG A 104 -12.77 -1.93 1.94
CA ARG A 104 -11.31 -1.82 1.81
C ARG A 104 -10.54 -2.76 2.76
N ALA A 105 -11.09 -3.04 3.94
CA ALA A 105 -10.47 -3.93 4.91
C ALA A 105 -10.48 -5.41 4.49
N ASP A 106 -11.46 -5.80 3.66
CA ASP A 106 -11.70 -7.19 3.25
C ASP A 106 -11.48 -7.41 1.74
N GLU A 107 -10.77 -6.49 1.06
CA GLU A 107 -10.65 -6.47 -0.40
C GLU A 107 -10.24 -7.82 -0.97
N VAL A 108 -9.17 -8.43 -0.44
CA VAL A 108 -8.62 -9.69 -0.93
C VAL A 108 -9.62 -10.83 -0.82
N THR A 109 -10.24 -11.00 0.34
CA THR A 109 -11.24 -12.06 0.57
C THR A 109 -12.45 -11.88 -0.35
N LYS A 110 -12.89 -10.62 -0.52
CA LYS A 110 -14.02 -10.29 -1.38
C LYS A 110 -13.68 -10.54 -2.84
N MET A 111 -12.53 -10.08 -3.31
CA MET A 111 -12.00 -10.33 -4.66
C MET A 111 -11.95 -11.83 -4.97
N GLN A 112 -11.32 -12.63 -4.10
CA GLN A 112 -11.23 -14.08 -4.29
C GLN A 112 -12.61 -14.75 -4.38
N THR A 113 -13.57 -14.29 -3.56
CA THR A 113 -14.95 -14.79 -3.61
C THR A 113 -15.62 -14.45 -4.92
N MET A 114 -15.51 -13.21 -5.40
CA MET A 114 -16.12 -12.75 -6.64
C MET A 114 -15.48 -13.41 -7.87
N MET A 115 -14.15 -13.54 -7.89
CA MET A 115 -13.43 -14.23 -8.97
C MET A 115 -13.85 -15.70 -9.06
N SER A 116 -13.90 -16.42 -7.93
CA SER A 116 -14.27 -17.85 -7.91
C SER A 116 -15.75 -18.10 -8.25
N SER A 117 -16.63 -17.16 -7.96
CA SER A 117 -18.08 -17.27 -8.31
C SER A 117 -18.40 -16.75 -9.72
N GLY A 118 -17.44 -16.13 -10.42
CA GLY A 118 -17.67 -15.52 -11.73
C GLY A 118 -18.54 -14.25 -11.67
N THR A 119 -18.55 -13.56 -10.52
CA THR A 119 -19.32 -12.32 -10.29
C THR A 119 -18.42 -11.11 -10.08
N ALA A 120 -17.14 -11.23 -10.42
CA ALA A 120 -16.19 -10.13 -10.33
C ALA A 120 -16.56 -9.00 -11.31
N PRO A 121 -16.33 -7.73 -10.95
CA PRO A 121 -16.44 -6.60 -11.86
C PRO A 121 -15.54 -6.77 -13.10
N ASP A 122 -15.81 -6.02 -14.16
CA ASP A 122 -15.00 -6.03 -15.38
C ASP A 122 -13.61 -5.41 -15.18
N ILE A 123 -13.50 -4.49 -14.21
CA ILE A 123 -12.22 -4.02 -13.69
C ILE A 123 -12.12 -4.37 -12.21
N VAL A 124 -11.18 -5.22 -11.87
CA VAL A 124 -10.83 -5.64 -10.50
C VAL A 124 -9.49 -5.02 -10.10
N THR A 125 -9.37 -4.60 -8.85
CA THR A 125 -8.14 -3.96 -8.34
C THR A 125 -7.62 -4.63 -7.08
N THR A 126 -6.30 -4.72 -6.94
CA THR A 126 -5.66 -5.22 -5.71
C THR A 126 -4.26 -4.65 -5.51
N TYR A 127 -3.80 -4.60 -4.26
CA TYR A 127 -2.39 -4.35 -3.94
C TYR A 127 -1.55 -5.64 -3.89
N THR A 128 -2.20 -6.82 -3.92
CA THR A 128 -1.52 -8.11 -3.83
C THR A 128 -1.35 -8.71 -5.23
N TYR A 129 -0.26 -8.36 -5.90
CA TYR A 129 0.05 -8.77 -7.27
C TYR A 129 0.06 -10.28 -7.47
N ALA A 130 0.48 -11.05 -6.43
CA ALA A 130 0.48 -12.50 -6.47
C ALA A 130 -0.88 -13.08 -6.88
N TYR A 131 -1.99 -12.52 -6.42
CA TYR A 131 -3.32 -13.01 -6.82
C TYR A 131 -3.64 -12.70 -8.28
N ALA A 132 -3.26 -11.53 -8.78
CA ALA A 132 -3.45 -11.20 -10.19
C ALA A 132 -2.59 -12.13 -11.09
N GLU A 133 -1.35 -12.43 -10.67
CA GLU A 133 -0.48 -13.37 -11.36
C GLU A 133 -1.02 -14.81 -11.30
N ASP A 134 -1.57 -15.24 -10.18
CA ASP A 134 -2.21 -16.54 -10.04
C ASP A 134 -3.42 -16.66 -10.97
N TYR A 135 -4.29 -15.63 -11.05
CA TYR A 135 -5.40 -15.61 -12.00
C TYR A 135 -4.94 -15.59 -13.45
N TRP A 136 -3.83 -14.90 -13.76
CA TRP A 136 -3.21 -14.97 -15.07
C TRP A 136 -2.74 -16.39 -15.41
N ASN A 137 -2.01 -17.03 -14.49
CA ASN A 137 -1.50 -18.39 -14.67
C ASN A 137 -2.62 -19.43 -14.87
N GLN A 138 -3.78 -19.20 -14.25
CA GLN A 138 -4.99 -19.99 -14.42
C GLN A 138 -5.78 -19.65 -15.69
N GLY A 139 -5.40 -18.62 -16.45
CA GLY A 139 -6.12 -18.15 -17.64
C GLY A 139 -7.42 -17.40 -17.31
N GLY A 140 -7.56 -16.91 -16.07
CA GLY A 140 -8.76 -16.26 -15.56
C GLY A 140 -8.88 -14.77 -15.87
N ILE A 141 -7.82 -14.12 -16.40
CA ILE A 141 -7.80 -12.70 -16.75
C ILE A 141 -7.25 -12.45 -18.16
N TRP A 142 -7.53 -11.28 -18.69
CA TRP A 142 -7.14 -10.88 -20.04
C TRP A 142 -5.67 -10.50 -20.16
N ASP A 143 -5.07 -10.76 -21.34
CA ASP A 143 -3.84 -10.08 -21.80
C ASP A 143 -4.24 -8.72 -22.39
N LEU A 144 -3.77 -7.67 -21.77
CA LEU A 144 -4.09 -6.29 -22.15
C LEU A 144 -3.07 -5.71 -23.14
N SER A 145 -2.07 -6.48 -23.58
CA SER A 145 -0.98 -6.01 -24.47
C SER A 145 -1.54 -5.43 -25.76
N ASP A 146 -2.46 -6.12 -26.41
CA ASP A 146 -3.01 -5.71 -27.71
C ASP A 146 -3.82 -4.41 -27.63
N PHE A 147 -4.27 -3.99 -26.44
CA PHE A 147 -5.02 -2.74 -26.24
C PHE A 147 -4.12 -1.51 -26.05
N ILE A 148 -2.82 -1.70 -25.82
CA ILE A 148 -1.89 -0.59 -25.57
C ILE A 148 -0.69 -0.53 -26.54
N GLU A 149 -0.35 -1.63 -27.24
CA GLU A 149 0.86 -1.72 -28.07
C GLU A 149 0.78 -0.95 -29.39
N GLY A 150 -0.42 -0.69 -29.94
CA GLY A 150 -0.63 0.04 -31.18
C GLY A 150 -0.14 1.49 -31.12
N GLU A 151 0.37 1.99 -32.26
CA GLU A 151 0.71 3.40 -32.40
C GLU A 151 -0.56 4.25 -32.22
N GLY A 152 -0.52 5.16 -31.26
CA GLY A 152 -1.66 6.00 -30.90
C GLY A 152 -2.66 5.38 -29.90
N GLN A 153 -2.63 4.07 -29.64
CA GLN A 153 -3.50 3.44 -28.64
C GLN A 153 -3.13 3.84 -27.21
N ALA A 154 -4.13 4.01 -26.33
CA ALA A 154 -4.00 4.35 -24.92
C ALA A 154 -2.98 5.48 -24.65
N LYS A 155 -3.11 6.60 -25.39
CA LYS A 155 -2.15 7.70 -25.35
C LYS A 155 -2.01 8.36 -23.99
N ASN A 156 -3.15 8.64 -23.34
CA ASN A 156 -3.17 9.28 -22.03
C ASN A 156 -2.58 8.35 -20.98
N LEU A 157 -2.95 7.08 -21.02
CA LEU A 157 -2.47 6.03 -20.11
C LEU A 157 -0.94 5.87 -20.24
N LYS A 158 -0.41 5.74 -21.47
CA LYS A 158 1.04 5.63 -21.70
C LYS A 158 1.80 6.89 -21.29
N ALA A 159 1.26 8.07 -21.58
CA ALA A 159 1.88 9.33 -21.22
C ALA A 159 1.91 9.56 -19.71
N TYR A 160 0.84 9.20 -19.01
CA TYR A 160 0.72 9.38 -17.57
C TYR A 160 1.56 8.37 -16.78
N LEU A 161 1.42 7.07 -17.08
CA LEU A 161 2.09 6.00 -16.34
C LEU A 161 3.59 5.93 -16.66
N GLY A 162 3.96 6.09 -17.92
CA GLY A 162 5.32 5.84 -18.39
C GLY A 162 5.66 4.35 -18.54
N GLN A 163 6.73 4.06 -19.27
CA GLN A 163 7.09 2.67 -19.61
C GLN A 163 7.49 1.84 -18.38
N ASP A 164 8.16 2.46 -17.40
CA ASP A 164 8.64 1.74 -16.21
C ASP A 164 7.48 1.21 -15.37
N VAL A 165 6.42 2.01 -15.19
CA VAL A 165 5.21 1.58 -14.46
C VAL A 165 4.43 0.53 -15.25
N LEU A 166 4.30 0.71 -16.58
CA LEU A 166 3.65 -0.28 -17.45
C LEU A 166 4.36 -1.64 -17.41
N ASN A 167 5.69 -1.64 -17.31
CA ASN A 167 6.47 -2.88 -17.23
C ASN A 167 6.20 -3.66 -15.93
N VAL A 168 5.80 -3.01 -14.84
CA VAL A 168 5.44 -3.69 -13.59
C VAL A 168 4.21 -4.60 -13.75
N GLY A 169 3.28 -4.23 -14.66
CA GLY A 169 2.09 -5.03 -14.97
C GLY A 169 2.34 -6.19 -15.96
N LYS A 170 3.61 -6.43 -16.34
CA LYS A 170 4.01 -7.50 -17.27
C LYS A 170 4.60 -8.69 -16.53
N ASN A 171 4.31 -9.89 -17.03
CA ASN A 171 4.94 -11.10 -16.55
C ASN A 171 6.29 -11.38 -17.25
N ALA A 172 6.94 -12.48 -16.87
CA ALA A 172 8.22 -12.89 -17.44
C ALA A 172 8.19 -13.17 -18.97
N ASP A 173 7.02 -13.45 -19.53
CA ASP A 173 6.81 -13.68 -20.97
C ASP A 173 6.41 -12.38 -21.71
N ASN A 174 6.51 -11.22 -21.04
CA ASN A 174 6.18 -9.88 -21.52
C ASN A 174 4.68 -9.65 -21.86
N ASN A 175 3.78 -10.48 -21.33
CA ASN A 175 2.34 -10.26 -21.46
C ASN A 175 1.88 -9.27 -20.37
N LEU A 176 1.02 -8.32 -20.74
CA LEU A 176 0.46 -7.33 -19.84
C LEU A 176 -0.79 -7.90 -19.15
N TYR A 177 -0.64 -8.43 -17.95
CA TYR A 177 -1.75 -9.02 -17.21
C TYR A 177 -2.54 -8.03 -16.35
N GLY A 178 -2.09 -6.77 -16.28
CA GLY A 178 -2.81 -5.70 -15.58
C GLY A 178 -2.15 -4.34 -15.76
N ILE A 179 -2.92 -3.31 -15.51
CA ILE A 179 -2.46 -1.91 -15.52
C ILE A 179 -2.14 -1.50 -14.08
N VAL A 180 -0.90 -1.13 -13.84
CA VAL A 180 -0.43 -0.74 -12.50
C VAL A 180 -0.59 0.76 -12.29
N ALA A 181 -1.17 1.16 -11.16
CA ALA A 181 -1.30 2.55 -10.78
C ALA A 181 0.07 3.19 -10.53
N LYS A 182 0.26 4.41 -10.99
CA LYS A 182 1.49 5.18 -10.75
C LYS A 182 1.56 5.64 -9.30
N ARG A 183 2.73 5.49 -8.69
CA ARG A 183 3.08 6.19 -7.46
C ARG A 183 3.96 7.39 -7.78
N PRO A 184 3.44 8.61 -7.69
CA PRO A 184 4.23 9.81 -8.00
C PRO A 184 5.37 10.05 -7.02
N THR A 185 5.29 9.46 -5.83
CA THR A 185 6.36 9.51 -4.81
C THR A 185 6.65 8.14 -4.24
N LEU A 186 7.92 7.87 -3.93
CA LEU A 186 8.34 6.66 -3.23
C LEU A 186 8.30 6.82 -1.70
N ALA A 187 8.02 8.01 -1.19
CA ALA A 187 7.95 8.27 0.25
C ALA A 187 6.87 7.41 0.93
N ALA A 188 7.27 6.57 1.88
CA ALA A 188 6.40 5.60 2.54
C ALA A 188 6.11 5.95 3.99
N SER A 189 7.09 5.81 4.86
CA SER A 189 6.98 6.07 6.29
C SER A 189 7.92 7.18 6.74
N LYS A 190 7.71 7.67 7.96
CA LYS A 190 8.52 8.72 8.55
C LYS A 190 8.64 8.59 10.05
N LEU A 191 9.78 9.01 10.57
CA LEU A 191 10.02 9.19 11.99
C LEU A 191 9.49 10.56 12.42
N PHE A 192 8.65 10.59 13.44
CA PHE A 192 8.08 11.81 14.01
C PHE A 192 8.53 11.98 15.46
N ILE A 193 8.86 13.22 15.86
CA ILE A 193 9.36 13.53 17.19
C ILE A 193 8.78 14.84 17.74
N ARG A 194 8.70 14.94 19.05
CA ARG A 194 8.35 16.18 19.75
C ARG A 194 9.53 17.16 19.73
N GLN A 195 9.55 18.03 18.72
CA GLN A 195 10.60 19.06 18.59
C GLN A 195 10.62 20.01 19.80
N ASP A 196 9.47 20.40 20.29
CA ASP A 196 9.37 21.27 21.47
C ASP A 196 9.93 20.62 22.75
N TRP A 197 9.93 19.28 22.84
CA TRP A 197 10.58 18.58 23.94
C TRP A 197 12.11 18.57 23.78
N LEU A 198 12.61 18.40 22.55
CA LEU A 198 14.04 18.56 22.27
C LEU A 198 14.51 19.97 22.67
N ASP A 199 13.80 21.00 22.21
CA ASP A 199 14.12 22.40 22.48
C ASP A 199 14.11 22.72 23.99
N LYS A 200 13.10 22.27 24.74
CA LYS A 200 13.01 22.45 26.20
C LYS A 200 14.13 21.79 26.96
N LEU A 201 14.64 20.66 26.47
CA LEU A 201 15.70 19.89 27.12
C LEU A 201 17.09 20.23 26.58
N GLY A 202 17.18 21.12 25.58
CA GLY A 202 18.42 21.49 24.92
C GLY A 202 19.10 20.31 24.21
N LEU A 203 18.30 19.44 23.58
CA LEU A 203 18.73 18.27 22.83
C LEU A 203 18.68 18.54 21.33
N GLU A 204 19.63 17.99 20.60
CA GLU A 204 19.62 17.99 19.14
C GLU A 204 18.71 16.87 18.59
N VAL A 205 18.32 17.00 17.34
CA VAL A 205 17.61 15.93 16.62
C VAL A 205 18.52 14.71 16.51
N PRO A 206 18.09 13.52 16.95
CA PRO A 206 18.95 12.33 16.91
C PRO A 206 19.26 11.91 15.47
N GLU A 207 20.52 11.57 15.21
CA GLU A 207 20.99 11.07 13.92
C GLU A 207 21.27 9.56 13.91
N THR A 208 21.37 8.93 15.07
CA THR A 208 21.66 7.51 15.24
C THR A 208 20.65 6.85 16.19
N PRO A 209 20.49 5.51 16.15
CA PRO A 209 19.67 4.80 17.12
C PRO A 209 20.09 5.00 18.59
N ASP A 210 21.38 5.08 18.85
CA ASP A 210 21.89 5.31 20.22
C ASP A 210 21.52 6.71 20.72
N GLU A 211 21.68 7.75 19.89
CA GLU A 211 21.23 9.11 20.21
C GLU A 211 19.71 9.16 20.41
N LEU A 212 18.94 8.44 19.58
CA LEU A 212 17.49 8.34 19.79
C LEU A 212 17.16 7.71 21.15
N PHE A 213 17.83 6.62 21.54
CA PHE A 213 17.63 6.00 22.84
C PHE A 213 17.91 6.98 23.99
N GLU A 214 18.97 7.80 23.90
CA GLU A 214 19.28 8.85 24.88
C GLU A 214 18.20 9.92 24.93
N VAL A 215 17.74 10.39 23.77
CA VAL A 215 16.64 11.37 23.66
C VAL A 215 15.37 10.82 24.31
N LEU A 216 14.96 9.59 23.99
CA LEU A 216 13.77 8.96 24.57
C LEU A 216 13.89 8.82 26.09
N THR A 217 15.09 8.45 26.58
CA THR A 217 15.39 8.37 28.02
C THR A 217 15.20 9.72 28.71
N ARG A 218 15.68 10.80 28.08
CA ARG A 218 15.50 12.17 28.57
C ARG A 218 14.04 12.62 28.52
N PHE A 219 13.29 12.25 27.49
CA PHE A 219 11.87 12.56 27.38
C PHE A 219 11.06 11.95 28.56
N VAL A 220 11.35 10.71 28.91
CA VAL A 220 10.65 10.04 30.01
C VAL A 220 11.12 10.54 31.38
N ASN A 221 12.44 10.62 31.61
CA ASN A 221 13.00 10.92 32.92
C ASN A 221 12.88 12.40 33.31
N ASP A 222 13.13 13.31 32.35
CA ASP A 222 13.08 14.75 32.60
C ASP A 222 11.68 15.33 32.43
N ASN A 223 10.81 14.62 31.70
CA ASN A 223 9.39 14.90 31.56
C ASN A 223 9.08 16.39 31.30
N PRO A 224 9.42 16.95 30.13
CA PRO A 224 9.46 18.40 29.89
C PRO A 224 8.09 19.09 30.02
N ASP A 225 7.01 18.35 29.89
CA ASP A 225 5.64 18.84 30.07
C ASP A 225 5.04 18.50 31.44
N GLN A 226 5.83 17.87 32.36
CA GLN A 226 5.43 17.47 33.72
C GLN A 226 4.15 16.62 33.75
N ARG A 227 4.01 15.71 32.81
CA ARG A 227 2.85 14.84 32.62
C ARG A 227 2.96 13.58 33.50
N LYS A 228 1.83 12.96 33.79
CA LYS A 228 1.78 11.67 34.48
C LYS A 228 1.83 10.45 33.52
N ASP A 229 1.57 10.71 32.25
CA ASP A 229 1.32 9.74 31.19
C ASP A 229 2.31 9.89 30.03
N VAL A 230 3.56 10.24 30.33
CA VAL A 230 4.62 10.36 29.31
C VAL A 230 4.97 8.98 28.75
N VAL A 231 4.94 8.88 27.43
CA VAL A 231 5.43 7.74 26.65
C VAL A 231 6.58 8.24 25.76
N GLY A 232 7.77 7.65 25.90
CA GLY A 232 8.93 8.03 25.11
C GLY A 232 8.74 7.72 23.63
N ALA A 233 8.34 6.49 23.32
CA ALA A 233 8.16 6.03 21.95
C ALA A 233 6.99 5.05 21.79
N SER A 234 6.36 5.06 20.62
CA SER A 234 5.48 4.00 20.13
C SER A 234 6.09 3.35 18.88
N PHE A 235 6.10 2.02 18.86
CA PHE A 235 6.47 1.19 17.71
C PHE A 235 5.25 0.40 17.21
N TRP A 236 4.06 0.99 17.32
CA TRP A 236 2.79 0.35 16.95
C TRP A 236 2.77 -0.25 15.54
N THR A 237 3.44 0.40 14.59
CA THR A 237 3.49 -0.10 13.20
C THR A 237 4.12 -1.48 13.05
N LEU A 238 4.93 -1.91 14.01
CA LEU A 238 5.50 -3.27 14.05
C LEU A 238 4.46 -4.36 14.34
N PHE A 239 3.39 -4.00 15.04
CA PHE A 239 2.43 -4.96 15.59
C PHE A 239 1.06 -4.90 14.92
N ASN A 240 0.92 -4.07 13.88
CA ASN A 240 -0.31 -4.02 13.10
C ASN A 240 -0.36 -5.19 12.11
N PRO A 241 -1.16 -6.25 12.38
CA PRO A 241 -1.24 -7.43 11.51
C PRO A 241 -1.77 -7.12 10.11
N SER A 242 -2.46 -5.98 9.93
CA SER A 242 -2.89 -5.50 8.61
C SER A 242 -1.74 -4.92 7.79
N ASN A 243 -0.59 -4.70 8.41
CA ASN A 243 0.55 -4.05 7.79
C ASN A 243 1.66 -5.08 7.57
N SER A 244 1.58 -5.83 6.47
CA SER A 244 2.63 -6.79 6.06
C SER A 244 4.01 -6.14 5.85
N VAL A 245 4.16 -4.86 6.16
CA VAL A 245 5.38 -4.04 6.03
C VAL A 245 6.03 -3.75 7.39
N CYS A 246 5.61 -4.44 8.45
CA CYS A 246 6.07 -4.20 9.82
C CYS A 246 7.59 -4.24 10.00
N TYR A 247 8.31 -4.91 9.12
CA TYR A 247 9.74 -5.18 9.26
C TYR A 247 10.60 -4.36 8.31
N ARG A 248 9.99 -3.67 7.37
CA ARG A 248 10.66 -2.82 6.41
C ARG A 248 10.10 -1.42 6.52
N ASN A 249 10.62 -0.70 7.48
CA ASN A 249 10.26 0.68 7.74
C ASN A 249 11.51 1.56 7.83
N THR A 250 11.33 2.85 8.00
CA THR A 250 12.44 3.81 8.05
C THR A 250 13.33 3.54 9.28
N MET A 251 12.75 3.11 10.41
CA MET A 251 13.51 2.79 11.61
C MET A 251 14.37 1.54 11.43
N SER A 252 13.81 0.47 10.85
CA SER A 252 14.54 -0.78 10.58
C SER A 252 15.70 -0.59 9.59
N ALA A 253 15.57 0.38 8.67
CA ALA A 253 16.63 0.73 7.73
C ALA A 253 17.93 1.21 8.42
N ALA A 254 17.82 1.75 9.64
CA ALA A 254 19.01 2.12 10.44
C ALA A 254 19.78 0.90 10.98
N PHE A 255 19.24 -0.30 10.86
CA PHE A 255 19.84 -1.54 11.37
C PHE A 255 20.20 -2.54 10.28
N THR A 256 19.58 -2.47 9.09
CA THR A 256 19.79 -3.45 8.00
C THR A 256 21.28 -3.71 7.73
N LYS A 257 21.64 -4.98 7.54
CA LYS A 257 22.95 -5.42 7.06
C LYS A 257 22.99 -5.68 5.55
N LEU A 258 21.85 -5.49 4.90
CA LEU A 258 21.73 -5.71 3.46
C LEU A 258 22.22 -4.51 2.65
N GLY A 259 22.08 -3.28 3.17
CA GLY A 259 22.50 -2.05 2.51
C GLY A 259 21.98 -1.98 1.07
N GLN A 260 22.84 -1.66 0.13
CA GLN A 260 22.56 -1.60 -1.31
C GLN A 260 22.76 -2.94 -2.05
N ASN A 261 22.92 -4.05 -1.33
CA ASN A 261 22.98 -5.35 -1.98
C ASN A 261 21.58 -5.73 -2.53
N GLU A 262 21.35 -5.40 -3.78
CA GLU A 262 20.08 -5.60 -4.48
C GLU A 262 19.60 -7.05 -4.39
N LYS A 263 20.45 -8.03 -4.71
CA LYS A 263 20.11 -9.45 -4.65
C LYS A 263 19.56 -9.85 -3.28
N LYS A 264 20.30 -9.53 -2.21
CA LYS A 264 19.88 -9.87 -0.85
C LYS A 264 18.59 -9.17 -0.44
N ARG A 265 18.43 -7.91 -0.83
CA ARG A 265 17.23 -7.14 -0.54
C ARG A 265 15.99 -7.67 -1.25
N LEU A 266 16.12 -8.05 -2.53
CA LEU A 266 15.01 -8.63 -3.29
C LEU A 266 14.58 -9.98 -2.71
N ILE A 267 15.55 -10.82 -2.30
CA ILE A 267 15.25 -12.08 -1.63
C ILE A 267 14.60 -11.86 -0.27
N ALA A 268 15.09 -10.88 0.52
CA ALA A 268 14.59 -10.60 1.86
C ALA A 268 13.21 -9.92 1.89
N ASN A 269 12.76 -9.36 0.78
CA ASN A 269 11.58 -8.49 0.71
C ASN A 269 10.34 -9.13 1.34
N GLY A 270 9.80 -8.51 2.41
CA GLY A 270 8.65 -9.02 3.19
C GLY A 270 9.00 -10.10 4.23
N ILE A 271 10.23 -10.60 4.24
CA ILE A 271 10.75 -11.58 5.21
C ILE A 271 12.07 -11.13 5.84
N GLU A 272 12.30 -9.82 5.90
CA GLU A 272 13.50 -9.21 6.47
C GLU A 272 13.75 -9.67 7.90
N TYR A 273 12.71 -9.86 8.70
CA TYR A 273 12.76 -10.36 10.09
C TYR A 273 13.43 -11.74 10.22
N TYR A 274 13.44 -12.52 9.16
CA TYR A 274 14.11 -13.83 9.11
C TYR A 274 15.47 -13.74 8.41
N TYR A 275 15.54 -13.04 7.28
CA TYR A 275 16.67 -13.05 6.36
C TYR A 275 17.78 -12.05 6.71
N ASP A 276 17.42 -10.89 7.29
CA ASP A 276 18.36 -9.82 7.63
C ASP A 276 18.72 -9.81 9.12
N GLU A 277 19.95 -10.22 9.45
CA GLU A 277 20.45 -10.18 10.84
C GLU A 277 20.47 -8.76 11.44
N GLY A 278 20.40 -7.71 10.64
CA GLY A 278 20.22 -6.34 11.13
C GLY A 278 18.86 -6.13 11.77
N ILE A 279 17.84 -6.84 11.32
CA ILE A 279 16.50 -6.76 11.92
C ILE A 279 16.47 -7.39 13.32
N ARG A 280 17.32 -8.39 13.59
CA ARG A 280 17.55 -8.88 14.95
C ARG A 280 18.05 -7.75 15.87
N ASP A 281 19.00 -6.95 15.39
CA ASP A 281 19.54 -5.82 16.14
C ASP A 281 18.48 -4.72 16.34
N TYR A 282 17.59 -4.51 15.38
CA TYR A 282 16.45 -3.63 15.51
C TYR A 282 15.47 -4.08 16.61
N PHE A 283 15.09 -5.34 16.65
CA PHE A 283 14.22 -5.86 17.72
C PHE A 283 14.92 -5.83 19.09
N ARG A 284 16.23 -6.04 19.14
CA ARG A 284 17.01 -5.85 20.38
C ARG A 284 16.98 -4.39 20.85
N PHE A 285 17.04 -3.43 19.94
CA PHE A 285 16.87 -2.01 20.27
C PHE A 285 15.50 -1.74 20.88
N ILE A 286 14.44 -2.30 20.35
CA ILE A 286 13.08 -2.14 20.90
C ILE A 286 12.94 -2.84 22.26
N ASN A 287 13.50 -4.04 22.42
CA ASN A 287 13.57 -4.72 23.73
C ASN A 287 14.28 -3.84 24.76
N LYS A 288 15.40 -3.22 24.39
CA LYS A 288 16.12 -2.25 25.25
C LYS A 288 15.25 -1.05 25.62
N CYS A 289 14.47 -0.51 24.67
CA CYS A 289 13.52 0.58 24.97
C CYS A 289 12.40 0.13 25.90
N TYR A 290 11.89 -1.09 25.73
CA TYR A 290 10.86 -1.68 26.59
C TYR A 290 11.35 -1.90 28.01
N ASP A 291 12.52 -2.52 28.18
CA ASP A 291 13.14 -2.76 29.49
C ASP A 291 13.42 -1.47 30.24
N ALA A 292 13.88 -0.44 29.54
CA ALA A 292 14.12 0.90 30.07
C ALA A 292 12.83 1.70 30.41
N GLY A 293 11.64 1.16 30.13
CA GLY A 293 10.36 1.82 30.38
C GLY A 293 10.09 3.02 29.48
N LEU A 294 10.66 3.06 28.27
CA LEU A 294 10.48 4.14 27.30
C LEU A 294 9.23 3.97 26.44
N MET A 295 8.58 2.80 26.53
CA MET A 295 7.37 2.42 25.81
C MET A 295 6.27 2.06 26.80
N ASP A 296 5.01 2.07 26.33
CA ASP A 296 3.92 1.48 27.09
C ASP A 296 4.21 -0.03 27.33
N LYS A 297 3.96 -0.51 28.54
CA LYS A 297 4.16 -1.93 28.89
C LYS A 297 3.19 -2.85 28.17
N GLU A 298 2.02 -2.34 27.82
CA GLU A 298 0.98 -3.04 27.07
C GLU A 298 0.96 -2.64 25.58
N TYR A 299 2.10 -2.15 25.03
CA TYR A 299 2.24 -1.68 23.65
C TYR A 299 1.64 -2.64 22.59
N TYR A 300 1.62 -3.95 22.88
CA TYR A 300 1.04 -4.98 22.00
C TYR A 300 -0.48 -4.92 21.91
N THR A 301 -1.14 -4.13 22.76
CA THR A 301 -2.58 -3.84 22.70
C THR A 301 -2.88 -2.49 22.04
N GLU A 302 -1.84 -1.74 21.70
CA GLU A 302 -1.97 -0.41 21.10
C GLU A 302 -2.74 -0.49 19.78
N THR A 303 -3.59 0.49 19.56
CA THR A 303 -4.38 0.66 18.34
C THR A 303 -4.03 1.99 17.67
N LYS A 304 -4.43 2.15 16.40
CA LYS A 304 -4.30 3.43 15.73
C LYS A 304 -4.99 4.57 16.49
N ASP A 305 -6.11 4.29 17.14
CA ASP A 305 -6.88 5.31 17.88
C ASP A 305 -6.18 5.68 19.19
N SER A 306 -5.58 4.72 19.91
CA SER A 306 -4.77 5.01 21.10
C SER A 306 -3.52 5.80 20.74
N LEU A 307 -2.77 5.40 19.70
CA LEU A 307 -1.62 6.15 19.19
C LEU A 307 -2.01 7.60 18.81
N THR A 308 -3.12 7.76 18.08
CA THR A 308 -3.65 9.08 17.72
C THR A 308 -3.96 9.92 18.98
N SER A 309 -4.61 9.30 19.96
CA SER A 309 -4.93 9.93 21.25
C SER A 309 -3.67 10.40 21.98
N ASP A 310 -2.64 9.58 22.05
CA ASP A 310 -1.39 9.91 22.74
C ASP A 310 -0.65 11.08 22.06
N ILE A 311 -0.68 11.13 20.73
CA ILE A 311 -0.13 12.26 19.98
C ILE A 311 -0.91 13.54 20.27
N VAL A 312 -2.22 13.57 20.06
CA VAL A 312 -3.01 14.81 20.17
C VAL A 312 -3.14 15.31 21.60
N ASN A 313 -3.09 14.42 22.59
CA ASN A 313 -3.03 14.76 24.01
C ASN A 313 -1.63 15.16 24.46
N GLY A 314 -0.59 15.00 23.61
CA GLY A 314 0.77 15.39 23.89
C GLY A 314 1.52 14.43 24.82
N ALA A 315 1.09 13.17 24.96
CA ALA A 315 1.74 12.16 25.80
C ALA A 315 2.96 11.51 25.14
N LEU A 316 2.95 11.41 23.79
CA LEU A 316 3.94 10.69 23.02
C LEU A 316 5.11 11.55 22.56
N GLY A 317 6.35 11.08 22.76
CA GLY A 317 7.58 11.75 22.34
C GLY A 317 8.01 11.42 20.92
N PHE A 318 7.86 10.15 20.49
CA PHE A 318 8.35 9.65 19.21
C PHE A 318 7.47 8.53 18.66
N CYS A 319 7.30 8.49 17.33
CA CYS A 319 6.79 7.30 16.64
C CYS A 319 7.25 7.26 15.18
N GLU A 320 7.10 6.09 14.57
CA GLU A 320 7.15 5.93 13.13
C GLU A 320 5.74 5.66 12.59
N TYR A 321 5.37 6.32 11.51
CA TYR A 321 4.11 6.07 10.82
C TYR A 321 4.16 6.53 9.36
N ASP A 322 3.02 6.40 8.67
CA ASP A 322 2.80 6.88 7.31
C ASP A 322 3.24 8.34 7.11
N ILE A 323 3.77 8.65 5.94
CA ILE A 323 4.36 9.94 5.56
C ILE A 323 3.52 11.17 5.89
N SER A 324 2.20 11.05 5.80
CA SER A 324 1.27 12.17 6.02
C SER A 324 0.57 12.15 7.38
N TYR A 325 0.92 11.22 8.26
CA TYR A 325 0.14 10.92 9.46
C TYR A 325 -0.07 12.11 10.39
N ASN A 326 0.93 12.93 10.59
CA ASN A 326 0.85 14.08 11.47
C ASN A 326 -0.01 15.25 10.94
N VAL A 327 -0.19 15.36 9.61
CA VAL A 327 -0.87 16.51 8.96
C VAL A 327 -1.82 16.11 7.83
N ARG A 328 -2.54 15.01 7.96
CA ARG A 328 -3.56 14.65 6.96
C ARG A 328 -4.68 15.68 6.91
N VAL A 329 -5.14 16.01 5.70
CA VAL A 329 -6.30 16.91 5.49
C VAL A 329 -7.52 16.47 6.29
N THR A 330 -7.79 15.16 6.33
CA THR A 330 -8.95 14.58 7.02
C THR A 330 -8.78 14.46 8.54
N ASN A 331 -7.54 14.49 9.03
CA ASN A 331 -7.22 14.39 10.46
C ASN A 331 -5.83 14.98 10.73
N ASN A 332 -5.76 16.29 10.95
CA ASN A 332 -4.51 16.99 11.23
C ASN A 332 -4.15 16.91 12.71
N LEU A 333 -3.29 15.96 13.07
CA LEU A 333 -2.90 15.72 14.47
C LEU A 333 -2.09 16.89 15.04
N VAL A 334 -1.25 17.55 14.25
CA VAL A 334 -0.47 18.73 14.70
C VAL A 334 -1.42 19.86 15.04
N LYS A 335 -2.47 20.09 14.25
CA LYS A 335 -3.48 21.10 14.55
C LYS A 335 -4.13 20.82 15.91
N THR A 336 -4.63 19.61 16.12
CA THR A 336 -5.30 19.22 17.38
C THR A 336 -4.34 19.25 18.57
N LEU A 337 -3.10 18.79 18.38
CA LEU A 337 -2.05 18.89 19.42
C LEU A 337 -1.80 20.33 19.82
N LYS A 338 -1.72 21.28 18.88
CA LYS A 338 -1.51 22.72 19.14
C LYS A 338 -2.74 23.38 19.76
N GLU A 339 -3.94 22.89 19.54
CA GLU A 339 -5.14 23.34 20.25
C GLU A 339 -5.08 22.96 21.74
N ASN A 340 -4.49 21.80 22.08
CA ASN A 340 -4.30 21.35 23.45
C ASN A 340 -3.04 21.95 24.11
N ASN A 341 -1.97 22.17 23.35
CA ASN A 341 -0.72 22.79 23.79
C ASN A 341 -0.13 23.62 22.65
N LYS A 342 -0.25 24.95 22.74
CA LYS A 342 0.13 25.88 21.66
C LYS A 342 1.59 25.81 21.24
N ASP A 343 2.48 25.43 22.16
CA ASP A 343 3.93 25.36 21.96
C ASP A 343 4.38 23.98 21.46
N ALA A 344 3.46 23.03 21.40
CA ALA A 344 3.79 21.68 20.98
C ALA A 344 4.08 21.61 19.47
N GLU A 345 5.13 20.86 19.12
CA GLU A 345 5.58 20.63 17.75
C GLU A 345 5.88 19.14 17.55
N PHE A 346 5.11 18.50 16.65
CA PHE A 346 5.32 17.10 16.27
C PHE A 346 5.72 17.02 14.80
N VAL A 347 7.01 16.90 14.55
CA VAL A 347 7.65 17.06 13.24
C VAL A 347 8.31 15.79 12.76
N SER A 348 8.45 15.64 11.44
CA SER A 348 9.29 14.57 10.89
C SER A 348 10.77 14.90 11.01
N ILE A 349 11.58 13.85 11.20
CA ILE A 349 13.04 13.93 11.19
C ILE A 349 13.64 13.08 10.05
N PRO A 350 14.86 13.36 9.59
CA PRO A 350 15.56 12.49 8.63
C PRO A 350 15.69 11.06 9.14
N SER A 351 15.88 10.12 8.23
CA SER A 351 16.19 8.73 8.59
C SER A 351 17.47 8.67 9.42
N LEU A 352 17.53 7.77 10.38
CA LEU A 352 18.72 7.60 11.20
C LEU A 352 19.87 6.97 10.40
N LYS A 353 21.09 7.25 10.78
CA LYS A 353 22.27 6.60 10.22
C LYS A 353 22.30 5.13 10.61
N ASN A 354 22.63 4.28 9.65
CA ASN A 354 22.76 2.85 9.86
C ASN A 354 23.96 2.52 10.77
N ILE A 355 23.72 1.69 11.78
CA ILE A 355 24.73 1.30 12.77
C ILE A 355 25.89 0.50 12.18
N ASN A 356 25.73 -0.12 11.00
CA ASN A 356 26.71 -1.01 10.39
C ASN A 356 27.68 -0.27 9.47
N ASP A 357 27.24 0.80 8.77
CA ASP A 357 28.06 1.50 7.78
C ASP A 357 28.00 3.02 7.86
N GLY A 358 27.19 3.58 8.76
CA GLY A 358 27.06 5.02 8.98
C GLY A 358 26.29 5.77 7.90
N LYS A 359 25.75 5.09 6.89
CA LYS A 359 24.94 5.70 5.84
C LYS A 359 23.50 5.91 6.29
N GLN A 360 22.83 6.88 5.69
CA GLN A 360 21.38 7.04 5.81
C GLN A 360 20.66 6.21 4.77
N TYR A 361 19.67 5.41 5.20
CA TYR A 361 18.79 4.67 4.33
C TYR A 361 17.34 5.03 4.62
N SER A 362 16.53 5.13 3.58
CA SER A 362 15.08 5.29 3.71
C SER A 362 14.35 4.15 3.01
N ALA A 363 13.52 3.46 3.77
CA ALA A 363 12.59 2.50 3.21
C ALA A 363 11.51 3.22 2.38
N THR A 364 11.18 2.68 1.22
CA THR A 364 10.27 3.31 0.27
C THR A 364 9.15 2.37 -0.16
N TYR A 365 8.15 2.93 -0.81
CA TYR A 365 7.23 2.15 -1.62
C TYR A 365 7.90 1.66 -2.91
N SER A 366 7.36 0.61 -3.53
CA SER A 366 7.63 0.29 -4.92
C SER A 366 7.06 1.39 -5.85
N PRO A 367 7.57 1.54 -7.08
CA PRO A 367 7.05 2.54 -8.04
C PRO A 367 5.59 2.32 -8.44
N GLY A 368 5.11 1.06 -8.36
CA GLY A 368 3.73 0.69 -8.64
C GLY A 368 2.80 0.77 -7.44
N GLY A 369 1.56 1.19 -7.68
CA GLY A 369 0.45 1.19 -6.73
C GLY A 369 -0.34 -0.12 -6.78
N LEU A 370 -1.68 -0.04 -6.78
CA LEU A 370 -2.53 -1.20 -7.04
C LEU A 370 -2.43 -1.63 -8.51
N ILE A 371 -2.75 -2.90 -8.79
CA ILE A 371 -2.89 -3.42 -10.14
C ILE A 371 -4.38 -3.56 -10.46
N ALA A 372 -4.80 -3.06 -11.64
CA ALA A 372 -6.13 -3.22 -12.21
C ALA A 372 -6.07 -4.26 -13.34
N PHE A 373 -6.96 -5.23 -13.33
CA PHE A 373 -7.02 -6.30 -14.34
C PHE A 373 -8.47 -6.62 -14.74
N CYS A 374 -8.63 -7.22 -15.92
CA CYS A 374 -9.94 -7.57 -16.46
C CYS A 374 -10.15 -9.10 -16.40
N PRO A 375 -11.16 -9.61 -15.65
CA PRO A 375 -11.52 -11.03 -15.63
C PRO A 375 -12.02 -11.52 -17.00
N LYS A 376 -11.83 -12.80 -17.28
CA LYS A 376 -12.32 -13.47 -18.50
C LYS A 376 -13.83 -13.60 -18.58
N THR A 377 -14.56 -13.18 -17.57
CA THR A 377 -16.03 -13.03 -17.62
C THR A 377 -16.47 -11.90 -18.55
N ALA A 378 -15.66 -10.85 -18.71
CA ALA A 378 -15.86 -9.79 -19.70
C ALA A 378 -15.56 -10.29 -21.13
N ASP A 379 -16.30 -9.84 -22.11
CA ASP A 379 -15.99 -10.06 -23.53
C ASP A 379 -15.00 -9.01 -24.07
N ALA A 380 -14.59 -9.13 -25.33
CA ALA A 380 -13.58 -8.25 -25.92
C ALA A 380 -14.04 -6.80 -26.03
N GLU A 381 -15.33 -6.55 -26.33
CA GLU A 381 -15.88 -5.19 -26.43
C GLU A 381 -15.95 -4.53 -25.05
N THR A 382 -16.35 -5.27 -24.02
CA THR A 382 -16.33 -4.82 -22.62
C THR A 382 -14.92 -4.47 -22.16
N VAL A 383 -13.91 -5.31 -22.50
CA VAL A 383 -12.49 -5.02 -22.15
C VAL A 383 -12.00 -3.78 -22.89
N GLU A 384 -12.37 -3.58 -24.15
CA GLU A 384 -12.03 -2.37 -24.90
C GLU A 384 -12.64 -1.11 -24.25
N ALA A 385 -13.89 -1.20 -23.80
CA ALA A 385 -14.54 -0.13 -23.05
C ALA A 385 -13.85 0.13 -21.69
N CYS A 386 -13.43 -0.92 -20.98
CA CYS A 386 -12.62 -0.82 -19.77
C CYS A 386 -11.29 -0.07 -20.02
N MET A 387 -10.58 -0.42 -21.10
CA MET A 387 -9.33 0.23 -21.45
C MET A 387 -9.54 1.70 -21.89
N THR A 388 -10.66 2.01 -22.54
CA THR A 388 -11.06 3.39 -22.86
C THR A 388 -11.31 4.20 -21.59
N TYR A 389 -11.98 3.63 -20.60
CA TYR A 389 -12.18 4.24 -19.27
C TYR A 389 -10.84 4.48 -18.55
N LEU A 390 -9.94 3.48 -18.53
CA LEU A 390 -8.62 3.63 -17.92
C LEU A 390 -7.74 4.68 -18.62
N ASP A 391 -7.81 4.78 -19.95
CA ASP A 391 -7.11 5.83 -20.70
C ASP A 391 -7.67 7.22 -20.39
N TRP A 392 -9.01 7.35 -20.32
CA TRP A 392 -9.66 8.59 -19.90
C TRP A 392 -9.29 9.00 -18.47
N LEU A 393 -9.21 8.06 -17.53
CA LEU A 393 -8.73 8.34 -16.18
C LEU A 393 -7.33 8.95 -16.15
N CYS A 394 -6.49 8.66 -17.13
CA CYS A 394 -5.15 9.25 -17.25
C CYS A 394 -5.14 10.62 -17.97
N SER A 395 -6.29 11.15 -18.36
CA SER A 395 -6.42 12.46 -19.00
C SER A 395 -6.64 13.60 -18.00
N LYS A 396 -6.60 14.85 -18.48
CA LYS A 396 -6.96 16.02 -17.67
C LYS A 396 -8.45 16.07 -17.36
N GLU A 397 -9.29 15.70 -18.30
CA GLU A 397 -10.73 15.62 -18.13
C GLU A 397 -11.14 14.50 -17.17
N GLY A 398 -10.33 13.45 -17.05
CA GLY A 398 -10.52 12.34 -16.13
C GLY A 398 -9.82 12.57 -14.79
N GLY A 399 -8.69 11.92 -14.58
CA GLY A 399 -8.01 11.86 -13.29
C GLY A 399 -7.63 13.20 -12.68
N TYR A 400 -7.26 14.19 -13.50
CA TYR A 400 -6.95 15.52 -12.97
C TYR A 400 -8.17 16.19 -12.35
N VAL A 401 -9.34 16.16 -13.04
CA VAL A 401 -10.59 16.70 -12.49
C VAL A 401 -11.08 15.90 -11.28
N ILE A 402 -11.05 14.56 -11.35
CA ILE A 402 -11.43 13.72 -10.22
C ILE A 402 -10.62 14.09 -8.98
N ILE A 403 -9.31 14.23 -9.10
CA ILE A 403 -8.41 14.48 -7.96
C ILE A 403 -8.46 15.92 -7.46
N ASN A 404 -8.46 16.90 -8.38
CA ASN A 404 -8.35 18.30 -7.99
C ASN A 404 -9.71 18.99 -7.87
N GLY A 405 -10.75 18.46 -8.51
CA GLY A 405 -12.06 19.09 -8.61
C GLY A 405 -12.11 20.12 -9.75
N PHE A 406 -13.04 21.06 -9.63
CA PHE A 406 -13.24 22.14 -10.60
C PHE A 406 -12.52 23.40 -10.16
N GLU A 407 -11.88 24.08 -11.10
CA GLU A 407 -11.23 25.38 -10.87
C GLU A 407 -12.28 26.41 -10.40
N ASP A 408 -11.86 27.35 -9.55
CA ASP A 408 -12.70 28.35 -8.87
C ASP A 408 -13.73 27.80 -7.88
N GLU A 409 -13.90 26.49 -7.80
CA GLU A 409 -14.76 25.83 -6.78
C GLU A 409 -13.91 25.11 -5.74
N HIS A 410 -13.00 24.24 -6.16
CA HIS A 410 -12.18 23.39 -5.29
C HIS A 410 -10.76 23.90 -5.14
N TYR A 411 -10.23 24.52 -6.19
CA TYR A 411 -8.89 25.06 -6.25
C TYR A 411 -8.78 26.29 -7.14
N THR A 412 -7.73 27.07 -6.93
CA THR A 412 -7.22 28.06 -7.88
C THR A 412 -5.81 27.66 -8.29
N LEU A 413 -5.32 28.18 -9.42
CA LEU A 413 -3.93 27.96 -9.82
C LEU A 413 -3.00 28.94 -9.10
N ASP A 414 -1.89 28.43 -8.58
CA ASP A 414 -0.81 29.26 -8.05
C ASP A 414 0.06 29.89 -9.17
N SER A 415 1.13 30.60 -8.81
CA SER A 415 2.04 31.22 -9.76
C SER A 415 2.80 30.23 -10.65
N ASN A 416 2.85 28.95 -10.27
CA ASN A 416 3.51 27.87 -10.99
C ASN A 416 2.50 27.05 -11.83
N GLY A 417 1.21 27.43 -11.78
CA GLY A 417 0.13 26.68 -12.44
C GLY A 417 -0.29 25.42 -11.71
N LEU A 418 0.06 25.27 -10.42
CA LEU A 418 -0.34 24.13 -9.60
C LEU A 418 -1.64 24.40 -8.85
N PRO A 419 -2.49 23.37 -8.63
CA PRO A 419 -3.74 23.51 -7.91
C PRO A 419 -3.50 23.87 -6.43
N LYS A 420 -4.01 25.01 -6.02
CA LYS A 420 -4.04 25.46 -4.63
C LYS A 420 -5.46 25.37 -4.09
N VAL A 421 -5.66 24.56 -3.07
CA VAL A 421 -6.97 24.31 -2.47
C VAL A 421 -7.57 25.61 -1.92
N ILE A 422 -8.84 25.86 -2.23
CA ILE A 422 -9.59 27.02 -1.73
C ILE A 422 -10.09 26.76 -0.31
N ASP A 423 -10.76 25.65 -0.11
CA ASP A 423 -11.33 25.21 1.16
C ASP A 423 -11.16 23.71 1.36
N SER A 424 -10.27 23.34 2.27
CA SER A 424 -9.97 21.93 2.54
C SER A 424 -11.13 21.18 3.24
N GLU A 425 -11.96 21.88 4.04
CA GLU A 425 -13.10 21.25 4.71
C GLU A 425 -14.23 20.98 3.70
N TYR A 426 -14.43 21.89 2.77
CA TYR A 426 -15.36 21.70 1.66
C TYR A 426 -14.91 20.51 0.80
N ASN A 427 -13.66 20.50 0.36
CA ASN A 427 -13.12 19.43 -0.48
C ASN A 427 -13.18 18.06 0.20
N ALA A 428 -12.90 18.00 1.50
CA ALA A 428 -12.98 16.74 2.26
C ALA A 428 -14.39 16.14 2.25
N LYS A 429 -15.42 16.98 2.30
CA LYS A 429 -16.83 16.56 2.28
C LYS A 429 -17.37 16.30 0.89
N ASP A 430 -16.95 17.09 -0.11
CA ASP A 430 -17.47 16.98 -1.46
C ASP A 430 -16.80 15.85 -2.25
N LYS A 431 -15.48 15.72 -2.18
CA LYS A 431 -14.74 14.83 -3.08
C LYS A 431 -13.67 13.94 -2.44
N ASP A 432 -12.88 14.41 -1.46
CA ASP A 432 -11.69 13.70 -1.02
C ASP A 432 -11.99 12.37 -0.30
N TRP A 433 -13.22 12.18 0.18
CA TRP A 433 -13.69 10.93 0.77
C TRP A 433 -13.82 9.78 -0.25
N LEU A 434 -13.96 10.10 -1.57
CA LEU A 434 -14.21 9.15 -2.65
C LEU A 434 -13.18 9.24 -3.78
N CYS A 435 -12.78 10.45 -4.19
CA CYS A 435 -12.07 10.66 -5.44
C CYS A 435 -10.69 10.00 -5.53
N ASN A 436 -10.04 9.79 -4.38
CA ASN A 436 -8.79 9.03 -4.33
C ASN A 436 -8.98 7.55 -4.74
N ASP A 437 -10.14 6.97 -4.45
CA ASP A 437 -10.48 5.59 -4.82
C ASP A 437 -11.10 5.51 -6.22
N LEU A 438 -11.77 6.57 -6.70
CA LEU A 438 -12.20 6.67 -8.10
C LEU A 438 -11.02 6.74 -9.08
N PHE A 439 -9.96 7.46 -8.72
CA PHE A 439 -8.74 7.53 -9.53
C PHE A 439 -7.81 6.36 -9.28
N ILE A 440 -8.24 5.17 -9.66
CA ILE A 440 -7.53 3.90 -9.42
C ILE A 440 -6.12 3.83 -10.02
N LEU A 441 -5.76 4.69 -10.98
CA LEU A 441 -4.44 4.69 -11.64
C LEU A 441 -3.42 5.69 -11.07
N GLY A 442 -3.80 6.51 -10.09
CA GLY A 442 -2.97 7.63 -9.65
C GLY A 442 -2.66 7.77 -8.18
N ASN A 443 -3.14 6.91 -7.33
CA ASN A 443 -2.84 6.86 -5.90
C ASN A 443 -2.82 8.26 -5.21
N SER A 444 -3.97 8.91 -5.08
CA SER A 444 -4.23 10.16 -4.34
C SER A 444 -3.75 11.49 -4.94
N ALA A 445 -3.06 11.49 -6.08
CA ALA A 445 -2.83 12.73 -6.82
C ALA A 445 -2.59 12.48 -8.31
N TYR A 446 -3.04 13.40 -9.13
CA TYR A 446 -2.69 13.48 -10.53
C TYR A 446 -1.46 14.38 -10.66
N ALA A 447 -0.30 13.79 -10.88
CA ALA A 447 0.96 14.51 -10.98
C ALA A 447 1.92 13.83 -11.96
N SER A 448 2.63 14.65 -12.74
CA SER A 448 3.63 14.17 -13.70
C SER A 448 4.96 13.86 -13.03
N THR A 449 5.33 14.63 -12.00
CA THR A 449 6.58 14.51 -11.26
C THR A 449 6.35 14.39 -9.76
N SER A 450 7.36 13.90 -9.02
CA SER A 450 7.32 13.84 -7.56
C SER A 450 7.21 15.23 -6.93
N ASP A 451 7.90 16.22 -7.47
CA ASP A 451 7.85 17.59 -6.94
C ASP A 451 6.46 18.19 -7.11
N GLU A 452 5.83 18.05 -8.29
CA GLU A 452 4.43 18.45 -8.51
C GLU A 452 3.49 17.76 -7.53
N PHE A 453 3.70 16.46 -7.26
CA PHE A 453 2.93 15.72 -6.29
C PHE A 453 3.08 16.28 -4.88
N HIS A 454 4.32 16.55 -4.45
CA HIS A 454 4.61 17.07 -3.11
C HIS A 454 4.00 18.46 -2.90
N GLU A 455 4.16 19.36 -3.86
CA GLU A 455 3.61 20.70 -3.81
C GLU A 455 2.07 20.69 -3.83
N THR A 456 1.45 19.90 -4.72
CA THR A 456 -0.01 19.76 -4.79
C THR A 456 -0.57 19.16 -3.49
N THR A 457 0.12 18.18 -2.91
CA THR A 457 -0.29 17.60 -1.62
C THR A 457 -0.14 18.61 -0.48
N ALA A 458 0.94 19.38 -0.48
CA ALA A 458 1.14 20.44 0.51
C ALA A 458 0.04 21.51 0.43
N SER A 459 -0.34 21.95 -0.78
CA SER A 459 -1.37 22.97 -0.98
C SER A 459 -2.75 22.59 -0.42
N LYS A 460 -3.03 21.28 -0.26
CA LYS A 460 -4.25 20.77 0.38
C LYS A 460 -4.25 20.93 1.90
N ASN A 461 -3.10 21.20 2.51
CA ASN A 461 -2.91 21.33 3.95
C ASN A 461 -2.65 22.79 4.34
N VAL A 462 -3.62 23.66 4.10
CA VAL A 462 -3.52 25.12 4.30
C VAL A 462 -3.04 25.47 5.71
N GLY A 463 -1.91 26.18 5.79
CA GLY A 463 -1.23 26.56 7.04
C GLY A 463 -0.30 25.49 7.61
N TYR A 464 -0.22 24.32 6.95
CA TYR A 464 0.66 23.19 7.33
C TYR A 464 1.52 22.70 6.17
N GLU A 465 1.62 23.47 5.10
CA GLU A 465 2.32 23.13 3.86
C GLU A 465 3.78 22.70 4.14
N ASN A 466 4.47 23.43 5.01
CA ASN A 466 5.86 23.12 5.38
C ASN A 466 6.02 21.77 6.09
N TYR A 467 5.05 21.34 6.88
CA TYR A 467 5.08 20.00 7.49
C TYR A 467 5.03 18.91 6.42
N VAL A 468 4.15 19.06 5.43
CA VAL A 468 4.00 18.12 4.31
C VAL A 468 5.30 18.05 3.50
N LEU A 469 5.84 19.20 3.08
CA LEU A 469 7.08 19.25 2.31
C LEU A 469 8.28 18.67 3.09
N ASN A 470 8.39 18.97 4.39
CA ASN A 470 9.43 18.39 5.23
C ASN A 470 9.24 16.87 5.41
N ASN A 471 8.01 16.38 5.51
CA ASN A 471 7.74 14.95 5.57
C ASN A 471 8.28 14.24 4.32
N TYR A 472 7.98 14.74 3.12
CA TYR A 472 8.50 14.17 1.87
C TYR A 472 10.03 14.26 1.79
N LYS A 473 10.59 15.45 2.04
CA LYS A 473 12.05 15.66 2.05
C LYS A 473 12.76 14.68 2.99
N ASN A 474 12.26 14.53 4.21
CA ASN A 474 12.84 13.65 5.21
C ASN A 474 12.66 12.17 4.87
N SER A 475 11.51 11.76 4.29
CA SER A 475 11.25 10.37 3.90
C SER A 475 12.13 9.90 2.73
N LEU A 476 12.58 10.83 1.90
CA LEU A 476 13.45 10.55 0.76
C LEU A 476 14.91 10.93 1.05
N SER A 477 15.27 11.10 2.33
CA SER A 477 16.65 11.40 2.73
C SER A 477 17.56 10.17 2.63
N GLY A 478 18.81 10.36 2.19
CA GLY A 478 19.80 9.30 2.07
C GLY A 478 19.58 8.37 0.85
N GLU A 479 20.07 7.15 0.96
CA GLU A 479 19.95 6.13 -0.10
C GLU A 479 18.60 5.41 0.02
N LEU A 480 17.85 5.31 -1.09
CA LEU A 480 16.50 4.73 -1.10
C LEU A 480 16.56 3.20 -1.20
N LEU A 481 15.89 2.52 -0.29
CA LEU A 481 15.73 1.06 -0.29
C LEU A 481 14.38 0.72 -0.96
N VAL A 482 14.38 0.71 -2.30
CA VAL A 482 13.18 0.40 -3.10
C VAL A 482 12.91 -1.11 -3.01
N PRO A 483 11.70 -1.55 -2.62
CA PRO A 483 11.33 -2.96 -2.58
C PRO A 483 11.05 -3.51 -3.97
N ASP A 484 11.18 -4.82 -4.10
CA ASP A 484 10.64 -5.56 -5.23
C ASP A 484 9.11 -5.66 -5.15
N SER A 485 8.46 -5.81 -6.29
CA SER A 485 7.02 -6.09 -6.41
C SER A 485 6.71 -7.59 -6.55
N TYR A 486 7.73 -8.45 -6.75
CA TYR A 486 7.54 -9.89 -6.86
C TYR A 486 7.10 -10.49 -5.53
N SER A 487 6.07 -11.32 -5.58
CA SER A 487 5.64 -12.19 -4.48
C SER A 487 5.87 -13.65 -4.86
N ALA A 488 6.54 -14.41 -3.99
CA ALA A 488 6.73 -15.83 -4.21
C ALA A 488 5.39 -16.59 -4.07
N PRO A 489 5.12 -17.64 -4.88
CA PRO A 489 3.87 -18.39 -4.82
C PRO A 489 3.52 -18.91 -3.42
N SER A 490 4.55 -19.36 -2.65
CA SER A 490 4.35 -19.85 -1.28
C SER A 490 4.05 -18.76 -0.25
N GLU A 491 4.22 -17.47 -0.58
CA GLU A 491 3.93 -16.38 0.37
C GLU A 491 2.44 -16.32 0.75
N SER A 492 1.55 -16.41 -0.22
CA SER A 492 0.11 -16.42 0.03
C SER A 492 -0.32 -17.65 0.83
N GLU A 493 0.30 -18.81 0.55
CA GLU A 493 0.02 -20.06 1.26
C GLU A 493 0.48 -20.04 2.72
N ARG A 494 1.64 -19.40 3.00
CA ARG A 494 2.29 -19.37 4.32
C ARG A 494 1.97 -18.13 5.14
N LYS A 495 1.35 -17.13 4.52
CA LYS A 495 1.13 -15.82 5.15
C LYS A 495 0.47 -15.92 6.52
N THR A 496 -0.63 -16.66 6.64
CA THR A 496 -1.37 -16.77 7.91
C THR A 496 -0.54 -17.39 9.01
N ASP A 497 0.19 -18.46 8.71
CA ASP A 497 1.03 -19.15 9.69
C ASP A 497 2.21 -18.28 10.12
N LEU A 498 2.87 -17.60 9.17
CA LEU A 498 3.96 -16.69 9.47
C LEU A 498 3.50 -15.45 10.24
N ASP A 499 2.34 -14.87 9.90
CA ASP A 499 1.77 -13.74 10.65
C ASP A 499 1.47 -14.11 12.11
N LEU A 500 0.98 -15.33 12.37
CA LEU A 500 0.76 -15.84 13.72
C LEU A 500 2.08 -16.02 14.48
N VAL A 501 3.09 -16.63 13.85
CA VAL A 501 4.43 -16.76 14.43
C VAL A 501 5.02 -15.40 14.76
N CYS A 502 4.97 -14.45 13.81
CA CYS A 502 5.50 -13.10 14.01
C CYS A 502 4.78 -12.38 15.17
N SER A 503 3.45 -12.37 15.19
CA SER A 503 2.67 -11.68 16.22
C SER A 503 2.90 -12.25 17.61
N GLU A 504 3.08 -13.56 17.74
CA GLU A 504 3.35 -14.22 19.02
C GLU A 504 4.81 -14.00 19.49
N TRP A 505 5.78 -14.32 18.61
CA TRP A 505 7.17 -14.37 19.01
C TRP A 505 7.86 -13.02 19.09
N LEU A 506 7.45 -12.02 18.27
CA LEU A 506 8.00 -10.68 18.40
C LEU A 506 7.62 -10.03 19.73
N VAL A 507 6.39 -10.26 20.22
CA VAL A 507 6.00 -9.81 21.56
C VAL A 507 6.90 -10.45 22.62
N LYS A 508 7.16 -11.77 22.54
CA LYS A 508 8.05 -12.47 23.47
C LYS A 508 9.48 -11.93 23.41
N CYS A 509 10.02 -11.68 22.21
CA CYS A 509 11.36 -11.10 22.03
C CYS A 509 11.48 -9.70 22.65
N ILE A 510 10.45 -8.87 22.53
CA ILE A 510 10.50 -7.51 23.05
C ILE A 510 10.27 -7.46 24.56
N THR A 511 9.45 -8.37 25.12
CA THR A 511 9.10 -8.36 26.55
C THR A 511 9.98 -9.22 27.43
N CYS A 512 10.87 -10.03 26.87
CA CYS A 512 11.80 -10.85 27.69
C CYS A 512 12.89 -9.98 28.34
N ALA A 513 13.57 -10.56 29.32
CA ALA A 513 14.75 -9.91 29.89
C ALA A 513 15.85 -9.75 28.81
N PRO A 514 16.60 -8.63 28.78
CA PRO A 514 17.59 -8.37 27.73
C PRO A 514 18.62 -9.49 27.51
N GLU A 515 19.02 -10.18 28.57
CA GLU A 515 19.93 -11.33 28.51
C GLU A 515 19.31 -12.59 27.84
N GLU A 516 17.99 -12.69 27.77
CA GLU A 516 17.27 -13.81 27.16
C GLU A 516 16.96 -13.56 25.67
N PHE A 517 17.12 -12.31 25.20
CA PHE A 517 16.69 -11.87 23.88
C PHE A 517 17.24 -12.75 22.75
N ASP A 518 18.53 -13.07 22.77
CA ASP A 518 19.16 -13.84 21.69
C ASP A 518 18.59 -15.25 21.57
N GLY A 519 18.38 -15.95 22.71
CA GLY A 519 17.76 -17.27 22.73
C GLY A 519 16.29 -17.24 22.29
N MET A 520 15.59 -16.16 22.63
CA MET A 520 14.20 -15.95 22.22
C MET A 520 14.10 -15.72 20.71
N TYR A 521 14.98 -14.88 20.16
CA TYR A 521 15.01 -14.60 18.71
C TYR A 521 15.43 -15.81 17.89
N ASP A 522 16.40 -16.63 18.38
CA ASP A 522 16.77 -17.89 17.72
C ASP A 522 15.59 -18.86 17.67
N THR A 523 14.77 -18.91 18.75
CA THR A 523 13.55 -19.71 18.77
C THR A 523 12.52 -19.17 17.78
N PHE A 524 12.33 -17.86 17.72
CA PHE A 524 11.47 -17.21 16.73
C PHE A 524 11.85 -17.58 15.29
N LYS A 525 13.15 -17.51 14.93
CA LYS A 525 13.62 -17.92 13.60
C LYS A 525 13.29 -19.39 13.31
N LYS A 526 13.46 -20.28 14.29
CA LYS A 526 13.11 -21.69 14.14
C LYS A 526 11.61 -21.92 13.93
N GLU A 527 10.76 -21.13 14.58
CA GLU A 527 9.31 -21.22 14.36
C GLU A 527 8.92 -20.69 12.96
N CYS A 528 9.63 -19.68 12.44
CA CYS A 528 9.48 -19.27 11.03
C CYS A 528 9.87 -20.40 10.05
N GLU A 529 10.96 -21.15 10.33
CA GLU A 529 11.36 -22.33 9.55
C GLU A 529 10.27 -23.41 9.59
N ASN A 530 9.70 -23.69 10.79
CA ASN A 530 8.59 -24.63 10.95
C ASN A 530 7.34 -24.20 10.17
N ALA A 531 7.09 -22.88 10.03
CA ALA A 531 6.02 -22.31 9.22
C ALA A 531 6.32 -22.29 7.72
N GLY A 532 7.53 -22.71 7.30
CA GLY A 532 7.90 -22.92 5.89
C GLY A 532 8.50 -21.70 5.19
N ILE A 533 9.08 -20.74 5.92
CA ILE A 533 9.69 -19.52 5.36
C ILE A 533 10.83 -19.81 4.37
N GLU A 534 11.56 -20.93 4.56
CA GLU A 534 12.67 -21.33 3.67
C GLU A 534 12.21 -21.54 2.23
N LYS A 535 10.97 -22.00 2.02
CA LYS A 535 10.40 -22.16 0.69
C LYS A 535 10.25 -20.81 -0.03
N ILE A 536 9.86 -19.76 0.68
CA ILE A 536 9.77 -18.38 0.15
C ILE A 536 11.17 -17.90 -0.26
N VAL A 537 12.19 -18.13 0.58
CA VAL A 537 13.59 -17.78 0.28
C VAL A 537 14.09 -18.49 -0.98
N GLU A 538 13.76 -19.78 -1.14
CA GLU A 538 14.11 -20.58 -2.32
C GLU A 538 13.48 -19.98 -3.57
N GLU A 539 12.18 -19.78 -3.60
CA GLU A 539 11.43 -19.25 -4.75
C GLU A 539 11.89 -17.84 -5.16
N ARG A 540 12.14 -16.95 -4.18
CA ARG A 540 12.69 -15.61 -4.44
C ARG A 540 14.11 -15.67 -5.00
N THR A 541 14.93 -16.60 -4.52
CA THR A 541 16.29 -16.81 -5.03
C THR A 541 16.26 -17.32 -6.48
N GLU A 542 15.35 -18.25 -6.78
CA GLU A 542 15.16 -18.77 -8.14
C GLU A 542 14.68 -17.66 -9.08
N HIS A 543 13.70 -16.87 -8.65
CA HIS A 543 13.17 -15.73 -9.42
C HIS A 543 14.28 -14.72 -9.73
N TYR A 544 15.06 -14.31 -8.72
CA TYR A 544 16.18 -13.40 -8.92
C TYR A 544 17.19 -13.95 -9.94
N ASN A 545 17.60 -15.22 -9.80
CA ASN A 545 18.56 -15.86 -10.71
C ASN A 545 18.01 -15.98 -12.15
N LYS A 546 16.70 -16.17 -12.32
CA LYS A 546 16.05 -16.19 -13.64
C LYS A 546 16.11 -14.82 -14.34
N ILE A 547 15.90 -13.74 -13.60
CA ILE A 547 15.86 -12.39 -14.17
C ILE A 547 17.24 -11.80 -14.39
N TYR A 548 18.13 -11.92 -13.41
CA TYR A 548 19.44 -11.25 -13.43
C TYR A 548 20.60 -12.17 -13.79
N GLY A 549 20.38 -13.50 -13.88
CA GLY A 549 21.41 -14.50 -14.14
C GLY A 549 22.39 -14.68 -12.98
N ASP A 550 23.27 -15.71 -13.10
CA ASP A 550 24.31 -15.99 -12.10
C ASP A 550 25.48 -14.97 -12.09
N SER A 551 25.32 -13.84 -12.76
CA SER A 551 26.43 -12.94 -13.11
C SER A 551 26.78 -11.91 -12.02
N GLN A 552 26.17 -11.97 -10.83
CA GLN A 552 26.56 -11.15 -9.67
C GLN A 552 26.60 -12.00 -8.39
N SER A 553 27.68 -12.74 -8.23
CA SER A 553 28.06 -13.39 -6.96
C SER A 553 28.98 -12.48 -6.15
#